data_1c199d40aba5e559490e02320f6acb7e
#
_entry.id   1c199d40aba5e559490e02320f6acb7e
#
_cell.length_a   1.000
_cell.length_b   1.000
_cell.length_c   1.000
_cell.angle_alpha   90.00
_cell.angle_beta   90.00
_cell.angle_gamma   90.00
#
_symmetry.space_group_name_H-M   'P 1'
#
loop_
_entity.id
_entity.type
_entity.pdbx_description
1 polymer ?
#
loop_
_entity_poly.entity_id
_entity_poly.type
_entity_poly.pdbx_seq_one_letter_code
_entity_poly.pdbx_strand_id
1 'polypeptide(L)'
;MDDHARQNPRQYDARVLANFVSADDRLFSIPAQRKKRLVILRWLVEDFQPGRQYPEGEVNRIIGRRHPDFATLRRYLVDEELMQRRRGIYWRTGSVPNVGHDPAWPSEP
;
A
#
# COMPACT_ATOMS: atom_id res chain seq x y z
N MET A 1 -19.80 26.78 2.26
CA MET A 1 -19.61 26.39 2.09
C MET A 1 -19.28 25.84 1.43
N ASP A 2 -19.10 25.66 1.06
CA ASP A 2 -18.87 25.05 0.56
C ASP A 2 -18.11 24.31 0.34
N ASP A 3 -17.57 24.29 0.58
CA ASP A 3 -16.68 23.44 0.61
C ASP A 3 -17.23 22.18 0.79
N HIS A 4 -18.19 22.10 1.13
CA HIS A 4 -18.80 20.97 1.28
C HIS A 4 -18.95 20.39 -0.02
N ALA A 5 -19.11 21.11 -0.88
CA ALA A 5 -19.16 20.57 -2.13
C ALA A 5 -17.90 19.85 -2.36
N ARG A 6 -16.83 20.25 -1.71
CA ARG A 6 -15.72 19.49 -1.83
C ARG A 6 -15.38 19.01 -0.56
N GLN A 7 -15.25 17.73 -0.40
CA GLN A 7 -14.85 17.16 0.78
C GLN A 7 -13.42 17.30 0.93
N ASN A 8 -12.94 17.45 2.12
CA ASN A 8 -11.51 17.43 2.33
C ASN A 8 -11.06 15.99 2.16
N PRO A 9 -9.80 15.76 1.88
CA PRO A 9 -9.29 14.43 1.60
C PRO A 9 -9.54 13.43 2.72
N ARG A 10 -9.47 13.87 3.99
CA ARG A 10 -9.72 12.99 5.08
C ARG A 10 -11.11 12.46 5.08
N GLN A 11 -12.11 13.29 4.78
CA GLN A 11 -13.48 12.86 4.78
C GLN A 11 -13.74 11.88 3.66
N TYR A 12 -13.17 12.14 2.50
CA TYR A 12 -13.33 11.26 1.36
C TYR A 12 -12.70 9.91 1.67
N ASP A 13 -11.48 9.91 2.20
CA ASP A 13 -10.79 8.68 2.50
C ASP A 13 -11.57 7.87 3.53
N ALA A 14 -12.07 8.50 4.56
CA ALA A 14 -12.82 7.81 5.59
C ALA A 14 -14.06 7.15 5.03
N ARG A 15 -14.73 7.83 4.09
CA ARG A 15 -15.92 7.28 3.50
C ARG A 15 -15.60 6.08 2.62
N VAL A 16 -14.53 6.17 1.84
CA VAL A 16 -14.11 5.05 1.01
C VAL A 16 -13.73 3.87 1.89
N LEU A 17 -12.96 4.11 2.93
CA LEU A 17 -12.56 3.03 3.81
C LEU A 17 -13.77 2.37 4.47
N ALA A 18 -14.75 3.17 4.88
CA ALA A 18 -15.94 2.62 5.50
C ALA A 18 -16.71 1.71 4.54
N ASN A 19 -16.63 1.98 3.24
CA ASN A 19 -17.35 1.19 2.26
C ASN A 19 -16.60 -0.06 1.81
N PHE A 20 -15.29 -0.07 1.95
CA PHE A 20 -14.49 -1.18 1.41
C PHE A 20 -13.75 -2.01 2.46
N VAL A 21 -13.67 -1.54 3.70
CA VAL A 21 -12.92 -2.22 4.75
C VAL A 21 -13.88 -2.63 5.87
N SER A 22 -13.78 -3.88 6.30
CA SER A 22 -14.67 -4.39 7.34
C SER A 22 -14.22 -3.97 8.72
N ALA A 23 -15.04 -4.26 9.72
CA ALA A 23 -14.70 -3.93 11.10
C ALA A 23 -13.45 -4.64 11.59
N ASP A 24 -13.09 -5.77 11.01
CA ASP A 24 -11.88 -6.47 11.39
C ASP A 24 -10.72 -6.14 10.46
N ASP A 25 -10.80 -4.98 9.81
CA ASP A 25 -9.71 -4.46 8.98
C ASP A 25 -9.36 -5.37 7.82
N ARG A 26 -10.36 -5.98 7.22
CA ARG A 26 -10.17 -6.75 6.00
C ARG A 26 -10.86 -6.04 4.86
N LEU A 27 -10.27 -6.14 3.68
CA LEU A 27 -10.80 -5.48 2.50
C LEU A 27 -11.87 -6.36 1.88
N PHE A 28 -13.08 -5.79 1.68
CA PHE A 28 -14.16 -6.55 1.05
C PHE A 28 -13.87 -6.80 -0.42
N SER A 29 -13.42 -5.79 -1.11
CA SER A 29 -13.14 -5.92 -2.53
C SER A 29 -12.19 -4.80 -2.94
N ILE A 30 -11.56 -4.98 -4.08
CA ILE A 30 -10.63 -3.98 -4.60
C ILE A 30 -11.44 -3.03 -5.48
N PRO A 31 -11.47 -1.73 -5.15
CA PRO A 31 -12.27 -0.79 -5.93
C PRO A 31 -11.83 -0.72 -7.38
N ALA A 32 -12.79 -0.70 -8.29
CA ALA A 32 -12.49 -0.58 -9.71
C ALA A 32 -12.04 0.82 -10.09
N GLN A 33 -12.60 1.84 -9.43
CA GLN A 33 -12.20 3.19 -9.73
C GLN A 33 -10.86 3.51 -9.11
N ARG A 34 -9.96 4.04 -9.91
CA ARG A 34 -8.61 4.30 -9.45
C ARG A 34 -8.56 5.24 -8.24
N LYS A 35 -9.40 6.27 -8.24
CA LYS A 35 -9.40 7.23 -7.14
C LYS A 35 -9.69 6.54 -5.81
N LYS A 36 -10.69 5.65 -5.80
CA LYS A 36 -11.02 4.91 -4.59
C LYS A 36 -9.95 3.87 -4.28
N ARG A 37 -9.41 3.26 -5.32
CA ARG A 37 -8.36 2.25 -5.12
C ARG A 37 -7.12 2.86 -4.49
N LEU A 38 -6.79 4.10 -4.85
CA LEU A 38 -5.64 4.77 -4.24
C LEU A 38 -5.84 4.97 -2.74
N VAL A 39 -7.06 5.24 -2.31
CA VAL A 39 -7.34 5.36 -0.87
C VAL A 39 -7.05 4.04 -0.18
N ILE A 40 -7.52 2.94 -0.77
CA ILE A 40 -7.31 1.63 -0.20
C ILE A 40 -5.81 1.28 -0.19
N LEU A 41 -5.10 1.62 -1.25
CA LEU A 41 -3.67 1.29 -1.32
C LEU A 41 -2.86 2.09 -0.30
N ARG A 42 -3.24 3.35 -0.06
CA ARG A 42 -2.57 4.13 0.97
C ARG A 42 -2.85 3.58 2.37
N TRP A 43 -4.05 3.06 2.58
CA TRP A 43 -4.38 2.38 3.82
C TRP A 43 -3.56 1.09 3.97
N LEU A 44 -3.43 0.34 2.88
CA LEU A 44 -2.74 -0.92 2.90
C LEU A 44 -1.24 -0.77 3.13
N VAL A 45 -0.64 0.26 2.52
CA VAL A 45 0.81 0.43 2.59
C VAL A 45 1.26 0.77 4.02
N GLU A 46 0.33 1.20 4.87
CA GLU A 46 0.68 1.47 6.25
C GLU A 46 1.06 0.20 7.01
N ASP A 47 0.77 -0.97 6.48
CA ASP A 47 1.19 -2.21 7.11
C ASP A 47 2.68 -2.47 6.95
N PHE A 48 3.36 -1.66 6.15
CA PHE A 48 4.79 -1.81 5.92
C PHE A 48 5.54 -0.70 6.61
N GLN A 49 6.60 -1.04 7.32
CA GLN A 49 7.40 -0.05 8.01
C GLN A 49 8.25 0.73 7.03
N PRO A 50 8.27 2.04 7.14
CA PRO A 50 9.18 2.83 6.29
C PRO A 50 10.62 2.43 6.55
N GLY A 51 11.39 2.32 5.49
CA GLY A 51 12.81 2.02 5.60
C GLY A 51 13.13 0.54 5.73
N ARG A 52 12.11 -0.31 5.83
CA ARG A 52 12.36 -1.73 5.97
C ARG A 52 12.22 -2.43 4.63
N GLN A 53 13.03 -3.44 4.40
CA GLN A 53 12.98 -4.26 3.21
C GLN A 53 12.16 -5.50 3.49
N TYR A 54 11.40 -5.94 2.50
CA TYR A 54 10.53 -7.10 2.63
C TYR A 54 10.72 -8.00 1.42
N PRO A 55 11.07 -9.27 1.63
CA PRO A 55 11.02 -10.23 0.52
C PRO A 55 9.61 -10.39 0.02
N GLU A 56 9.45 -10.73 -1.25
CA GLU A 56 8.12 -10.82 -1.84
C GLU A 56 7.20 -11.75 -1.06
N GLY A 57 7.69 -12.89 -0.58
CA GLY A 57 6.86 -13.79 0.19
C GLY A 57 6.30 -13.16 1.44
N GLU A 58 7.08 -12.29 2.08
CA GLU A 58 6.58 -11.60 3.26
C GLU A 58 5.56 -10.54 2.88
N VAL A 59 5.77 -9.86 1.76
CA VAL A 59 4.78 -8.90 1.25
C VAL A 59 3.45 -9.61 1.01
N ASN A 60 3.50 -10.78 0.38
CA ASN A 60 2.30 -11.56 0.09
C ASN A 60 1.58 -11.94 1.38
N ARG A 61 2.33 -12.30 2.40
CA ARG A 61 1.71 -12.71 3.66
C ARG A 61 1.06 -11.52 4.36
N ILE A 62 1.71 -10.38 4.33
CA ILE A 62 1.18 -9.19 4.97
C ILE A 62 -0.10 -8.74 4.27
N ILE A 63 -0.07 -8.65 2.94
CA ILE A 63 -1.25 -8.22 2.19
C ILE A 63 -2.36 -9.27 2.32
N GLY A 64 -1.97 -10.53 2.33
CA GLY A 64 -2.94 -11.62 2.42
C GLY A 64 -3.79 -11.57 3.68
N ARG A 65 -3.32 -10.92 4.73
CA ARG A 65 -4.13 -10.74 5.92
C ARG A 65 -5.31 -9.83 5.67
N ARG A 66 -5.23 -8.97 4.66
CA ARG A 66 -6.30 -8.03 4.35
C ARG A 66 -7.20 -8.54 3.22
N HIS A 67 -6.63 -9.27 2.28
CA HIS A 67 -7.41 -9.72 1.12
C HIS A 67 -6.70 -10.87 0.43
N PRO A 68 -7.43 -11.88 -0.05
CA PRO A 68 -6.78 -13.04 -0.65
C PRO A 68 -6.07 -12.76 -1.98
N ASP A 69 -6.48 -11.72 -2.70
CA ASP A 69 -5.83 -11.42 -3.98
C ASP A 69 -4.64 -10.51 -3.74
N PHE A 70 -3.67 -11.02 -2.99
CA PHE A 70 -2.50 -10.22 -2.63
C PHE A 70 -1.63 -9.92 -3.85
N ALA A 71 -1.64 -10.76 -4.86
CA ALA A 71 -0.80 -10.51 -6.02
C ALA A 71 -1.24 -9.27 -6.78
N THR A 72 -2.55 -9.08 -6.94
CA THR A 72 -3.07 -7.90 -7.59
C THR A 72 -2.76 -6.64 -6.77
N LEU A 73 -2.97 -6.72 -5.46
CA LEU A 73 -2.71 -5.57 -4.61
C LEU A 73 -1.23 -5.23 -4.57
N ARG A 74 -0.36 -6.24 -4.52
CA ARG A 74 1.08 -6.00 -4.54
C ARG A 74 1.47 -5.27 -5.83
N ARG A 75 0.92 -5.69 -6.97
CA ARG A 75 1.23 -5.04 -8.22
C ARG A 75 0.73 -3.60 -8.24
N TYR A 76 -0.48 -3.36 -7.73
CA TYR A 76 -1.00 -2.01 -7.67
C TYR A 76 -0.13 -1.10 -6.78
N LEU A 77 0.36 -1.61 -5.67
CA LEU A 77 1.22 -0.80 -4.80
C LEU A 77 2.47 -0.33 -5.55
N VAL A 78 3.04 -1.18 -6.38
CA VAL A 78 4.22 -0.80 -7.16
C VAL A 78 3.82 0.10 -8.33
N ASP A 79 2.74 -0.22 -9.03
CA ASP A 79 2.30 0.56 -10.17
C ASP A 79 1.93 1.99 -9.78
N GLU A 80 1.37 2.17 -8.59
CA GLU A 80 1.00 3.50 -8.11
C GLU A 80 2.13 4.14 -7.32
N GLU A 81 3.28 3.51 -7.34
CA GLU A 81 4.48 4.06 -6.74
C GLU A 81 4.39 4.26 -5.23
N LEU A 82 3.55 3.49 -4.57
CA LEU A 82 3.50 3.49 -3.11
C LEU A 82 4.53 2.54 -2.53
N MET A 83 4.95 1.56 -3.30
CA MET A 83 6.06 0.70 -2.95
C MET A 83 6.99 0.59 -4.15
N GLN A 84 8.24 0.29 -3.86
CA GLN A 84 9.23 0.04 -4.90
C GLN A 84 9.74 -1.38 -4.71
N ARG A 85 10.27 -1.95 -5.77
CA ARG A 85 10.83 -3.29 -5.67
C ARG A 85 12.06 -3.41 -6.53
N ARG A 86 12.95 -4.31 -6.12
CA ARG A 86 14.12 -4.62 -6.90
C ARG A 86 14.58 -6.02 -6.52
N ARG A 87 14.67 -6.89 -7.51
CA ARG A 87 15.16 -8.26 -7.29
C ARG A 87 14.40 -8.99 -6.19
N GLY A 88 13.09 -8.85 -6.20
CA GLY A 88 12.26 -9.55 -5.24
C GLY A 88 12.21 -8.94 -3.85
N ILE A 89 12.82 -7.78 -3.67
CA ILE A 89 12.77 -7.06 -2.39
C ILE A 89 11.92 -5.81 -2.56
N TYR A 90 11.06 -5.54 -1.61
CA TYR A 90 10.11 -4.44 -1.67
C TYR A 90 10.32 -3.49 -0.49
N TRP A 91 9.99 -2.22 -0.67
CA TRP A 91 9.99 -1.23 0.41
C TRP A 91 9.03 -0.10 0.07
N ARG A 92 8.62 0.64 1.09
CA ARG A 92 7.70 1.76 0.88
C ARG A 92 8.40 2.89 0.16
N THR A 93 7.72 3.49 -0.81
CA THR A 93 8.24 4.65 -1.52
C THR A 93 8.31 5.82 -0.57
N GLY A 94 9.28 6.68 -0.76
CA GLY A 94 9.44 7.86 0.07
C GLY A 94 10.25 7.60 1.31
N SER A 95 10.59 6.34 1.57
CA SER A 95 11.46 6.04 2.68
C SER A 95 12.72 5.42 2.09
N VAL A 96 13.85 5.73 2.66
CA VAL A 96 15.09 5.19 2.19
C VAL A 96 15.38 3.96 3.01
N PRO A 97 15.41 2.78 2.42
CA PRO A 97 15.71 1.58 3.20
C PRO A 97 17.08 1.73 3.84
N ASN A 98 17.22 1.17 5.04
CA ASN A 98 18.48 1.23 5.71
C ASN A 98 19.37 0.18 5.10
N VAL A 99 19.93 0.50 3.95
CA VAL A 99 20.61 -0.49 3.16
C VAL A 99 22.04 -0.25 2.97
N GLY A 100 22.52 0.84 3.49
CA GLY A 100 23.90 1.20 3.26
C GLY A 100 24.84 0.16 3.75
N HIS A 101 24.43 -0.62 4.73
CA HIS A 101 25.29 -1.60 5.31
C HIS A 101 24.80 -3.01 5.07
N ASP A 102 23.80 -3.20 4.23
CA ASP A 102 23.24 -4.51 4.00
C ASP A 102 23.81 -5.06 2.70
N PRO A 103 24.67 -6.04 2.77
CA PRO A 103 25.30 -6.56 1.55
C PRO A 103 24.30 -7.24 0.62
N ALA A 104 23.12 -7.61 1.10
CA ALA A 104 22.14 -8.23 0.23
C ALA A 104 21.38 -7.22 -0.58
N TRP A 105 21.49 -5.94 -0.28
CA TRP A 105 20.73 -4.94 -0.96
C TRP A 105 21.43 -4.60 -2.27
N PRO A 106 20.72 -4.52 -3.36
CA PRO A 106 21.34 -4.15 -4.64
C PRO A 106 21.85 -2.74 -4.58
N SER A 107 22.99 -2.51 -5.14
CA SER A 107 23.50 -1.19 -5.17
C SER A 107 22.63 -0.37 -6.00
N GLU A 108 22.67 0.88 -5.83
CA GLU A 108 21.93 1.72 -6.50
C GLU A 108 22.15 1.69 -7.83
N PRO A 109 21.36 1.95 -8.62
CA PRO A 109 21.54 1.93 -10.02
C PRO A 109 22.45 2.94 -10.46
#